data_4028d42c7b3774f1a4180be441e35275
#
_entry.id   4028d42c7b3774f1a4180be441e35275
#
_cell.length_a   1.000
_cell.length_b   1.000
_cell.length_c   1.000
_cell.angle_alpha   90.00
_cell.angle_beta   90.00
_cell.angle_gamma   90.00
#
_symmetry.space_group_name_H-M   'P 1'
#
loop_
_entity.id
_entity.type
_entity.pdbx_description
1 polymer ?
#
loop_
_entity_poly.entity_id
_entity_poly.type
_entity_poly.pdbx_seq_one_letter_code
_entity_poly.pdbx_strand_id
1 'polypeptide(L)' 'MEMRLEYLGSTLVAKLDGELDQSCAAEIRERIDNEINLHGITNLVMDFNNVSFMDSSGIGVLIGRYKQIKARGGKMLV' A
#
# COMPACT_ATOMS: atom_id res chain seq x y z
N MET A 1 10.28 9.56 -1.38
CA MET A 1 8.99 8.88 -1.60
C MET A 1 7.90 9.64 -0.90
N GLU A 2 6.88 10.00 -1.63
CA GLU A 2 5.67 10.59 -1.06
C GLU A 2 4.51 9.63 -1.24
N MET A 3 3.61 9.61 -0.27
CA MET A 3 2.41 8.79 -0.34
C MET A 3 1.21 9.59 0.13
N ARG A 4 0.16 9.63 -0.68
CA ARG A 4 -1.12 10.19 -0.31
C ARG A 4 -2.13 9.09 -0.15
N LEU A 5 -2.92 9.18 0.90
CA LEU A 5 -3.93 8.18 1.23
C LEU A 5 -5.31 8.81 1.08
N GLU A 6 -6.19 8.10 0.37
CA GLU A 6 -7.57 8.52 0.17
C GLU A 6 -8.49 7.38 0.56
N TYR A 7 -9.68 7.72 1.01
CA TYR A 7 -10.65 6.74 1.50
C TYR A 7 -11.93 6.80 0.68
N LEU A 8 -12.38 5.64 0.22
CA LEU A 8 -13.66 5.49 -0.47
C LEU A 8 -14.41 4.35 0.21
N GLY A 9 -15.23 4.67 1.21
CA GLY A 9 -15.89 3.67 2.04
C GLY A 9 -14.85 2.81 2.76
N SER A 10 -14.90 1.50 2.55
CA SER A 10 -13.93 0.56 3.12
C SER A 10 -12.71 0.33 2.23
N THR A 11 -12.55 1.13 1.18
CA THR A 11 -11.40 1.04 0.27
C THR A 11 -10.40 2.14 0.58
N LEU A 12 -9.14 1.73 0.73
CA LEU A 12 -8.01 2.65 0.87
C LEU A 12 -7.29 2.76 -0.46
N VAL A 13 -7.06 3.99 -0.91
CA VAL A 13 -6.26 4.25 -2.12
C VAL A 13 -4.95 4.87 -1.67
N ALA A 14 -3.85 4.19 -1.97
CA ALA A 14 -2.50 4.67 -1.66
C ALA A 14 -1.82 5.10 -2.96
N LYS A 15 -1.60 6.41 -3.11
CA LYS A 15 -0.93 7.00 -4.27
C LYS A 15 0.52 7.28 -3.90
N LEU A 16 1.43 6.58 -4.57
CA LEU A 16 2.85 6.67 -4.29
C LEU A 16 3.56 7.45 -5.39
N ASP A 17 4.54 8.26 -4.99
CA ASP A 17 5.31 9.10 -5.90
C ASP A 17 6.78 9.02 -5.51
N GLY A 18 7.63 8.60 -6.46
CA GLY A 18 9.06 8.53 -6.29
C GLY A 18 9.60 7.10 -6.37
N GLU A 19 10.61 6.82 -5.58
CA GLU A 19 11.29 5.53 -5.58
C GLU A 19 10.87 4.71 -4.36
N LEU A 20 10.34 3.51 -4.59
CA LEU A 20 9.94 2.59 -3.53
C LEU A 20 11.04 1.56 -3.34
N ASP A 21 12.00 1.91 -2.50
CA ASP A 21 13.19 1.12 -2.26
C ASP A 21 13.35 0.79 -0.76
N GLN A 22 14.49 0.18 -0.43
CA GLN A 22 14.80 -0.24 0.93
C GLN A 22 14.77 0.91 1.93
N SER A 23 15.07 2.14 1.49
CA SER A 23 15.14 3.29 2.40
C SER A 23 13.79 3.73 2.95
N CYS A 24 12.69 3.42 2.23
CA CYS A 24 11.36 3.88 2.61
C CYS A 24 10.33 2.74 2.77
N ALA A 25 10.66 1.53 2.37
CA ALA A 25 9.70 0.42 2.35
C ALA A 25 9.05 0.15 3.70
N ALA A 26 9.83 0.17 4.78
CA ALA A 26 9.30 -0.09 6.11
C ALA A 26 8.30 0.99 6.55
N GLU A 27 8.61 2.25 6.28
CA GLU A 27 7.72 3.36 6.61
C GLU A 27 6.41 3.28 5.83
N ILE A 28 6.49 3.00 4.54
CA ILE A 28 5.30 2.86 3.69
C ILE A 28 4.42 1.72 4.19
N ARG A 29 5.04 0.57 4.50
CA ARG A 29 4.32 -0.58 5.04
C ARG A 29 3.59 -0.23 6.33
N GLU A 30 4.27 0.41 7.27
CA GLU A 30 3.68 0.76 8.55
C GLU A 30 2.50 1.72 8.39
N ARG A 31 2.64 2.72 7.54
CA ARG A 31 1.57 3.69 7.31
C ARG A 31 0.32 3.02 6.73
N ILE A 32 0.51 2.15 5.75
CA ILE A 32 -0.63 1.43 5.14
C ILE A 32 -1.27 0.49 6.15
N ASP A 33 -0.46 -0.28 6.88
CA ASP A 33 -0.97 -1.23 7.87
C ASP A 33 -1.76 -0.53 8.97
N ASN A 34 -1.26 0.59 9.46
CA ASN A 34 -1.95 1.37 10.48
C ASN A 34 -3.32 1.84 9.99
N GLU A 35 -3.41 2.31 8.75
CA GLU A 35 -4.67 2.77 8.20
C GLU A 35 -5.65 1.62 7.97
N ILE A 36 -5.17 0.48 7.50
CA ILE A 36 -6.01 -0.70 7.31
C ILE A 36 -6.62 -1.14 8.64
N ASN A 37 -5.81 -1.19 9.70
CA ASN A 37 -6.26 -1.65 11.01
C ASN A 37 -7.15 -0.62 11.70
N LEU A 38 -6.81 0.67 11.57
CA LEU A 38 -7.52 1.73 12.28
C LEU A 38 -8.91 1.99 11.69
N HIS A 39 -9.08 1.84 10.40
CA HIS A 39 -10.31 2.19 9.69
C HIS A 39 -11.07 0.99 9.14
N GLY A 40 -10.68 -0.23 9.50
CA GLY A 40 -11.37 -1.43 9.04
C GLY A 40 -11.39 -1.58 7.52
N ILE A 41 -10.29 -1.25 6.88
CA ILE A 41 -10.17 -1.30 5.42
C ILE A 41 -10.23 -2.75 4.95
N THR A 42 -11.06 -3.02 3.95
CA THR A 42 -11.19 -4.35 3.34
C THR A 42 -10.57 -4.41 1.95
N ASN A 43 -10.53 -3.29 1.23
CA ASN A 43 -9.97 -3.25 -0.12
C ASN A 43 -8.85 -2.22 -0.20
N LEU A 44 -7.84 -2.51 -1.01
CA LEU A 44 -6.68 -1.65 -1.16
C LEU A 44 -6.38 -1.41 -2.64
N VAL A 45 -6.20 -0.16 -3.02
CA VAL A 45 -5.70 0.22 -4.33
C VAL A 45 -4.33 0.84 -4.15
N MET A 46 -3.31 0.25 -4.78
CA MET A 46 -1.94 0.79 -4.77
C MET A 46 -1.70 1.43 -6.14
N ASP A 47 -1.68 2.76 -6.17
CA ASP A 47 -1.46 3.51 -7.41
C ASP A 47 0.04 3.79 -7.56
N PHE A 48 0.66 3.10 -8.52
CA PHE A 48 2.08 3.22 -8.83
C PHE A 48 2.37 4.05 -10.08
N ASN A 49 1.41 4.79 -10.59
CA ASN A 49 1.60 5.58 -11.82
C ASN A 49 2.81 6.51 -11.74
N ASN A 50 3.13 7.03 -10.57
CA ASN A 50 4.23 7.97 -10.36
C ASN A 50 5.42 7.33 -9.65
N VAL A 51 5.47 6.01 -9.58
CA VAL A 51 6.64 5.30 -9.03
C VAL A 51 7.65 5.12 -10.15
N SER A 52 8.84 5.69 -9.97
CA SER A 52 9.90 5.67 -10.98
C SER A 52 10.85 4.49 -10.83
N PHE A 53 10.89 3.86 -9.66
CA PHE A 53 11.78 2.74 -9.37
C PHE A 53 11.23 1.91 -8.22
N MET A 54 11.39 0.59 -8.31
CA MET A 54 11.01 -0.33 -7.25
C MET A 54 12.03 -1.47 -7.19
N ASP A 55 12.54 -1.74 -5.99
CA ASP A 55 13.42 -2.89 -5.75
C ASP A 55 12.64 -4.03 -5.06
N SER A 56 13.36 -5.06 -4.61
CA SER A 56 12.74 -6.20 -3.95
C SER A 56 12.03 -5.83 -2.65
N SER A 57 12.49 -4.78 -1.96
CA SER A 57 11.83 -4.29 -0.74
C SER A 57 10.45 -3.71 -1.06
N GLY A 58 10.33 -2.98 -2.16
CA GLY A 58 9.06 -2.44 -2.63
C GLY A 58 8.11 -3.55 -3.04
N ILE A 59 8.62 -4.56 -3.73
CA ILE A 59 7.81 -5.75 -4.10
C ILE A 59 7.33 -6.45 -2.83
N GLY A 60 8.15 -6.51 -1.79
CA GLY A 60 7.76 -7.07 -0.50
C GLY A 60 6.59 -6.32 0.15
N VAL A 61 6.59 -5.00 0.06
CA VAL A 61 5.46 -4.19 0.54
C VAL A 61 4.17 -4.60 -0.18
N LEU A 62 4.25 -4.73 -1.48
CA LEU A 62 3.12 -5.10 -2.33
C LEU A 62 2.58 -6.48 -1.96
N ILE A 63 3.46 -7.48 -1.89
CA ILE A 63 3.08 -8.86 -1.60
C ILE A 63 2.49 -8.99 -0.20
N GLY A 64 3.10 -8.36 0.80
CA GLY A 64 2.61 -8.39 2.17
C GLY A 64 1.22 -7.80 2.31
N ARG A 65 0.99 -6.68 1.65
CA ARG A 65 -0.35 -6.04 1.66
C ARG A 65 -1.38 -6.90 0.94
N TYR A 66 -0.98 -7.53 -0.16
CA TYR A 66 -1.86 -8.44 -0.88
C TYR A 66 -2.33 -9.60 0.03
N LYS A 67 -1.38 -10.24 0.71
CA LYS A 67 -1.72 -11.34 1.62
C LYS A 67 -2.66 -10.88 2.74
N GLN A 68 -2.39 -9.71 3.31
CA GLN A 68 -3.19 -9.15 4.38
C GLN A 68 -4.63 -8.89 3.94
N ILE A 69 -4.80 -8.28 2.78
CA ILE A 69 -6.12 -7.94 2.23
C ILE A 69 -6.89 -9.22 1.86
N LYS A 70 -6.22 -10.18 1.25
CA LYS A 70 -6.86 -11.45 0.90
C LYS A 70 -7.30 -12.22 2.14
N ALA A 71 -6.52 -12.19 3.21
CA ALA A 71 -6.89 -12.83 4.48
C ALA A 71 -8.16 -12.23 5.08
N ARG A 72 -8.47 -10.98 4.75
CA ARG A 72 -9.71 -10.30 5.19
C ARG A 72 -10.87 -10.51 4.22
N GLY A 73 -10.68 -11.27 3.17
CA GLY A 73 -11.70 -11.47 2.13
C GLY A 73 -11.86 -10.29 1.19
N GLY A 74 -10.91 -9.36 1.19
CA GLY A 74 -10.95 -8.16 0.36
C GLY A 74 -10.26 -8.34 -0.98
N LYS A 75 -10.16 -7.23 -1.71
CA LYS A 75 -9.52 -7.17 -3.02
C LYS A 75 -8.43 -6.11 -3.02
N MET A 76 -7.36 -6.40 -3.76
CA MET A 76 -6.27 -5.45 -3.96
C MET A 76 -6.06 -5.24 -5.45
N LEU A 77 -5.98 -3.97 -5.85
CA LEU A 77 -5.64 -3.54 -7.21
C LEU A 77 -4.32 -2.78 -7.18
N VAL A 78 -3.60 -2.87 -8.28
CA VAL A 78 -2.30 -2.21 -8.43
C VAL A 78 -2.30 -1.32 -9.67
#